data_fa9a1c1a21ca8572c0c14698c2cbd7dc
#
_entry.id   fa9a1c1a21ca8572c0c14698c2cbd7dc
#
_cell.length_a   1.000
_cell.length_b   1.000
_cell.length_c   1.000
_cell.angle_alpha   90.00
_cell.angle_beta   90.00
_cell.angle_gamma   90.00
#
_symmetry.space_group_name_H-M   'P 1'
#
loop_
_entity.id
_entity.type
_entity.pdbx_description
1 polymer ?
#
loop_
_entity_poly.entity_id
_entity_poly.type
_entity_poly.pdbx_seq_one_letter_code
_entity_poly.pdbx_strand_id
1 'polypeptide(L)'
;MTQIHPKGHQMPSNFPVELYEVIRVIRKVPLFLEEHLDRLYQSARVAEVHHLPGPVALEEKLISFLRNSKVSEGNIRLSLTIHSNEDVPEPAMAFIPHRYPEGRNYAEGVRLRTLMSQRELPNAKIYRPVLSQRTDEIIAEGKYYEVLLVNHKGYITEGSRSNVFFVKGNRLYTPPTQQVLPGITRKVILRLCIENDILISEEPIKLLELDTFDAVFISGTSVKVLPVSHIDDHQFERANMLIRRIGRLYDTQIESYIRNKIMP
;
A
#
# COMPACT_ATOMS: atom_id res chain seq x y z
N MET A 1 33.72 19.69 -23.49
CA MET A 1 32.95 19.43 -22.26
C MET A 1 31.63 18.80 -22.68
N THR A 2 31.56 17.50 -22.67
CA THR A 2 30.38 16.71 -23.12
C THR A 2 29.49 16.49 -21.90
N GLN A 3 28.33 17.10 -21.90
CA GLN A 3 27.31 16.85 -20.84
C GLN A 3 26.80 15.43 -20.96
N ILE A 4 27.05 14.63 -19.91
CA ILE A 4 26.48 13.28 -19.74
C ILE A 4 25.07 13.51 -19.19
N HIS A 5 24.05 13.35 -20.03
CA HIS A 5 22.69 13.19 -19.58
C HIS A 5 22.56 11.84 -18.82
N PRO A 6 21.93 11.80 -17.64
CA PRO A 6 21.64 10.53 -16.98
C PRO A 6 20.72 9.72 -17.90
N LYS A 7 21.12 8.47 -18.19
CA LYS A 7 20.31 7.53 -18.96
C LYS A 7 18.94 7.39 -18.28
N GLY A 8 17.92 7.92 -18.92
CA GLY A 8 16.54 7.70 -18.55
C GLY A 8 16.26 6.19 -18.48
N HIS A 9 15.57 5.75 -17.46
CA HIS A 9 15.05 4.40 -17.39
C HIS A 9 14.11 4.23 -18.59
N GLN A 10 14.56 3.47 -19.58
CA GLN A 10 13.68 3.12 -20.70
C GLN A 10 12.51 2.33 -20.14
N MET A 11 11.31 2.88 -20.29
CA MET A 11 10.06 2.21 -20.03
C MET A 11 10.02 0.87 -20.78
N PRO A 12 9.47 -0.18 -20.21
CA PRO A 12 9.11 -1.34 -20.99
C PRO A 12 8.13 -0.87 -22.09
N SER A 13 8.53 -1.02 -23.33
CA SER A 13 7.74 -0.75 -24.54
C SER A 13 6.54 -1.72 -24.70
N ASN A 14 6.08 -2.32 -23.62
CA ASN A 14 5.11 -3.40 -23.63
C ASN A 14 3.80 -2.93 -23.00
N PHE A 15 2.93 -2.35 -23.79
CA PHE A 15 1.50 -2.35 -23.52
C PHE A 15 0.94 -3.78 -23.60
N PRO A 16 -0.14 -4.15 -22.84
CA PRO A 16 -0.92 -3.24 -22.00
C PRO A 16 -0.29 -3.00 -20.61
N VAL A 17 -0.48 -1.78 -20.08
CA VAL A 17 -0.17 -1.41 -18.70
C VAL A 17 -1.48 -1.26 -17.93
N GLU A 18 -1.63 -1.91 -16.79
CA GLU A 18 -2.80 -1.72 -15.91
C GLU A 18 -2.39 -0.93 -14.68
N LEU A 19 -2.91 0.30 -14.58
CA LEU A 19 -2.89 1.11 -13.36
C LEU A 19 -4.13 0.78 -12.53
N TYR A 20 -3.97 0.65 -11.21
CA TYR A 20 -5.12 0.33 -10.37
C TYR A 20 -5.04 0.94 -8.98
N GLU A 21 -6.20 1.11 -8.37
CA GLU A 21 -6.36 1.43 -6.96
C GLU A 21 -7.23 0.39 -6.26
N VAL A 22 -6.98 0.18 -4.97
CA VAL A 22 -7.85 -0.58 -4.09
C VAL A 22 -8.27 0.35 -2.98
N ILE A 23 -9.56 0.70 -2.98
CA ILE A 23 -10.14 1.70 -2.09
C ILE A 23 -11.10 1.00 -1.13
N ARG A 24 -10.87 1.15 0.17
CA ARG A 24 -11.79 0.63 1.18
C ARG A 24 -13.03 1.51 1.27
N VAL A 25 -14.18 0.88 1.30
CA VAL A 25 -15.48 1.53 1.50
C VAL A 25 -16.03 1.14 2.86
N ILE A 26 -16.41 2.11 3.68
CA ILE A 26 -17.09 1.93 4.96
C ILE A 26 -18.30 2.85 4.99
N ARG A 27 -19.48 2.31 5.27
CA ARG A 27 -20.75 3.10 5.28
C ARG A 27 -20.97 3.87 3.98
N LYS A 28 -20.65 3.26 2.84
CA LYS A 28 -20.67 3.85 1.50
C LYS A 28 -19.67 4.99 1.27
N VAL A 29 -18.79 5.29 2.22
CA VAL A 29 -17.74 6.30 2.06
C VAL A 29 -16.46 5.62 1.57
N PRO A 30 -15.93 5.99 0.39
CA PRO A 30 -14.63 5.53 -0.07
C PRO A 30 -13.54 6.27 0.73
N LEU A 31 -12.78 5.53 1.53
CA LEU A 31 -11.78 6.12 2.42
C LEU A 31 -10.63 6.75 1.65
N PHE A 32 -10.29 7.99 1.99
CA PHE A 32 -9.15 8.74 1.43
C PHE A 32 -9.15 8.75 -0.10
N LEU A 33 -10.34 9.00 -0.69
CA LEU A 33 -10.54 8.93 -2.14
C LEU A 33 -9.61 9.88 -2.88
N GLU A 34 -9.45 11.09 -2.38
CA GLU A 34 -8.61 12.13 -2.95
C GLU A 34 -7.16 11.64 -3.08
N GLU A 35 -6.61 11.07 -2.01
CA GLU A 35 -5.24 10.54 -1.99
C GLU A 35 -5.08 9.33 -2.91
N HIS A 36 -6.13 8.50 -3.07
CA HIS A 36 -6.12 7.39 -4.01
C HIS A 36 -6.08 7.88 -5.46
N LEU A 37 -6.90 8.86 -5.81
CA LEU A 37 -6.90 9.46 -7.14
C LEU A 37 -5.57 10.16 -7.44
N ASP A 38 -5.06 10.97 -6.50
CA ASP A 38 -3.74 11.60 -6.63
C ASP A 38 -2.63 10.57 -6.92
N ARG A 39 -2.63 9.45 -6.21
CA ARG A 39 -1.66 8.38 -6.43
C ARG A 39 -1.86 7.70 -7.79
N LEU A 40 -3.08 7.51 -8.25
CA LEU A 40 -3.37 6.97 -9.57
C LEU A 40 -2.73 7.85 -10.67
N TYR A 41 -2.95 9.18 -10.60
CA TYR A 41 -2.35 10.11 -11.55
C TYR A 41 -0.83 10.21 -11.40
N GLN A 42 -0.31 10.10 -10.18
CA GLN A 42 1.14 10.01 -9.95
C GLN A 42 1.71 8.74 -10.57
N SER A 43 1.02 7.59 -10.42
CA SER A 43 1.43 6.32 -11.03
C SER A 43 1.46 6.41 -12.55
N ALA A 44 0.48 7.10 -13.15
CA ALA A 44 0.46 7.35 -14.59
C ALA A 44 1.66 8.18 -15.05
N ARG A 45 1.98 9.25 -14.32
CA ARG A 45 3.18 10.07 -14.62
C ARG A 45 4.47 9.26 -14.55
N VAL A 46 4.64 8.43 -13.51
CA VAL A 46 5.81 7.55 -13.36
C VAL A 46 5.86 6.49 -14.46
N ALA A 47 4.70 6.03 -14.93
CA ALA A 47 4.54 5.07 -16.02
C ALA A 47 4.51 5.71 -17.41
N GLU A 48 4.76 7.03 -17.53
CA GLU A 48 4.73 7.79 -18.79
C GLU A 48 3.43 7.61 -19.58
N VAL A 49 2.32 7.43 -18.86
CA VAL A 49 0.97 7.39 -19.41
C VAL A 49 0.41 8.81 -19.46
N HIS A 50 0.06 9.29 -20.64
CA HIS A 50 -0.27 10.70 -20.85
C HIS A 50 -1.77 10.99 -20.90
N HIS A 51 -2.57 10.02 -21.33
CA HIS A 51 -4.02 10.19 -21.51
C HIS A 51 -4.81 9.38 -20.48
N LEU A 52 -5.45 10.09 -19.56
CA LEU A 52 -6.31 9.52 -18.53
C LEU A 52 -7.64 10.28 -18.49
N PRO A 53 -8.73 9.65 -18.00
CA PRO A 53 -9.96 10.39 -17.69
C PRO A 53 -9.65 11.55 -16.75
N GLY A 54 -10.35 12.67 -16.88
CA GLY A 54 -10.20 13.80 -15.98
C GLY A 54 -10.52 13.41 -14.53
N PRO A 55 -9.81 13.99 -13.51
CA PRO A 55 -9.96 13.58 -12.10
C PRO A 55 -11.39 13.74 -11.60
N VAL A 56 -12.09 14.84 -11.95
CA VAL A 56 -13.49 15.07 -11.57
C VAL A 56 -14.42 14.02 -12.18
N ALA A 57 -14.26 13.72 -13.47
CA ALA A 57 -15.08 12.72 -14.15
C ALA A 57 -14.87 11.30 -13.57
N LEU A 58 -13.63 10.98 -13.17
CA LEU A 58 -13.30 9.69 -12.55
C LEU A 58 -13.90 9.57 -11.15
N GLU A 59 -13.84 10.64 -10.36
CA GLU A 59 -14.47 10.72 -9.04
C GLU A 59 -15.99 10.58 -9.16
N GLU A 60 -16.64 11.31 -10.06
CA GLU A 60 -18.10 11.23 -10.31
C GLU A 60 -18.52 9.82 -10.72
N LYS A 61 -17.78 9.17 -11.63
CA LYS A 61 -18.02 7.77 -12.02
C LYS A 61 -17.95 6.83 -10.82
N LEU A 62 -16.95 6.98 -9.94
CA LEU A 62 -16.79 6.15 -8.75
C LEU A 62 -17.91 6.39 -7.73
N ILE A 63 -18.27 7.64 -7.48
CA ILE A 63 -19.38 7.97 -6.57
C ILE A 63 -20.72 7.45 -7.12
N SER A 64 -20.94 7.57 -8.42
CA SER A 64 -22.13 7.00 -9.10
C SER A 64 -22.16 5.47 -8.97
N PHE A 65 -21.04 4.79 -9.19
CA PHE A 65 -20.91 3.35 -8.99
C PHE A 65 -21.29 2.95 -7.56
N LEU A 66 -20.80 3.67 -6.54
CA LEU A 66 -21.11 3.43 -5.13
C LEU A 66 -22.59 3.66 -4.80
N ARG A 67 -23.19 4.73 -5.31
CA ARG A 67 -24.62 5.04 -5.09
C ARG A 67 -25.52 3.93 -5.62
N ASN A 68 -25.21 3.42 -6.81
CA ASN A 68 -25.99 2.36 -7.46
C ASN A 68 -25.72 0.96 -6.88
N SER A 69 -24.67 0.80 -6.07
CA SER A 69 -24.35 -0.47 -5.43
C SER A 69 -25.19 -0.71 -4.17
N LYS A 70 -25.58 -1.98 -3.94
CA LYS A 70 -26.18 -2.43 -2.67
C LYS A 70 -25.12 -2.66 -1.57
N VAL A 71 -23.84 -2.71 -1.95
CA VAL A 71 -22.71 -2.97 -1.01
C VAL A 71 -22.38 -1.68 -0.26
N SER A 72 -22.41 -1.72 1.06
CA SER A 72 -22.07 -0.58 1.94
C SER A 72 -20.65 -0.64 2.48
N GLU A 73 -20.04 -1.83 2.50
CA GLU A 73 -18.69 -2.06 3.01
C GLU A 73 -17.94 -3.05 2.12
N GLY A 74 -16.66 -2.80 1.86
CA GLY A 74 -15.84 -3.67 1.05
C GLY A 74 -14.61 -2.96 0.48
N ASN A 75 -13.96 -3.60 -0.48
CA ASN A 75 -12.89 -2.99 -1.27
C ASN A 75 -13.33 -2.85 -2.72
N ILE A 76 -13.21 -1.64 -3.27
CA ILE A 76 -13.36 -1.40 -4.71
C ILE A 76 -11.98 -1.46 -5.35
N ARG A 77 -11.86 -2.23 -6.44
CA ARG A 77 -10.78 -2.09 -7.40
C ARG A 77 -11.24 -1.13 -8.49
N LEU A 78 -10.52 -0.02 -8.64
CA LEU A 78 -10.58 0.88 -9.78
C LEU A 78 -9.37 0.56 -10.65
N SER A 79 -9.56 0.23 -11.91
CA SER A 79 -8.46 -0.05 -12.83
C SER A 79 -8.62 0.67 -14.15
N LEU A 80 -7.47 1.04 -14.73
CA LEU A 80 -7.31 1.62 -16.06
C LEU A 80 -6.34 0.76 -16.83
N THR A 81 -6.81 0.10 -17.89
CA THR A 81 -5.97 -0.69 -18.78
C THR A 81 -5.61 0.15 -19.99
N ILE A 82 -4.33 0.45 -20.13
CA ILE A 82 -3.78 1.31 -21.17
C ILE A 82 -3.19 0.41 -22.25
N HIS A 83 -3.75 0.47 -23.45
CA HIS A 83 -3.29 -0.31 -24.61
C HIS A 83 -2.36 0.49 -25.52
N SER A 84 -2.48 1.81 -25.52
CA SER A 84 -1.63 2.76 -26.24
C SER A 84 -1.60 4.10 -25.53
N ASN A 85 -0.67 4.98 -25.89
CA ASN A 85 -0.65 6.35 -25.38
C ASN A 85 -1.56 7.31 -26.21
N GLU A 86 -2.38 6.80 -27.10
CA GLU A 86 -3.26 7.63 -27.95
C GLU A 86 -4.70 7.66 -27.42
N ASP A 87 -5.11 6.63 -26.68
CA ASP A 87 -6.46 6.45 -26.19
C ASP A 87 -6.62 6.80 -24.72
N VAL A 88 -7.77 7.38 -24.34
CA VAL A 88 -8.18 7.54 -22.94
C VAL A 88 -8.83 6.23 -22.48
N PRO A 89 -8.26 5.51 -21.51
CA PRO A 89 -8.82 4.23 -21.06
C PRO A 89 -10.15 4.45 -20.31
N GLU A 90 -11.10 3.55 -20.54
CA GLU A 90 -12.32 3.50 -19.73
C GLU A 90 -12.02 2.88 -18.36
N PRO A 91 -12.48 3.51 -17.25
CA PRO A 91 -12.28 2.98 -15.92
C PRO A 91 -13.18 1.76 -15.67
N ALA A 92 -12.56 0.66 -15.23
CA ALA A 92 -13.27 -0.50 -14.72
C ALA A 92 -13.32 -0.44 -13.18
N MET A 93 -14.51 -0.68 -12.63
CA MET A 93 -14.75 -0.65 -11.19
C MET A 93 -15.50 -1.90 -10.75
N ALA A 94 -15.03 -2.55 -9.71
CA ALA A 94 -15.68 -3.71 -9.12
C ALA A 94 -15.39 -3.81 -7.63
N PHE A 95 -16.37 -4.26 -6.84
CA PHE A 95 -16.09 -4.77 -5.52
C PHE A 95 -15.33 -6.08 -5.67
N ILE A 96 -14.20 -6.19 -4.98
CA ILE A 96 -13.34 -7.36 -5.03
C ILE A 96 -13.45 -8.17 -3.74
N PRO A 97 -13.28 -9.51 -3.81
CA PRO A 97 -13.10 -10.33 -2.62
C PRO A 97 -11.96 -9.76 -1.77
N HIS A 98 -12.18 -9.70 -0.47
CA HIS A 98 -11.19 -9.20 0.47
C HIS A 98 -11.17 -10.08 1.71
N ARG A 99 -9.98 -10.18 2.31
CA ARG A 99 -9.79 -10.82 3.59
C ARG A 99 -9.30 -9.75 4.57
N TYR A 100 -10.21 -9.27 5.42
CA TYR A 100 -9.80 -8.40 6.52
C TYR A 100 -9.21 -9.25 7.64
N PRO A 101 -8.18 -8.73 8.36
CA PRO A 101 -7.67 -9.39 9.54
C PRO A 101 -8.79 -9.52 10.60
N GLU A 102 -8.85 -10.67 11.25
CA GLU A 102 -9.72 -10.91 12.39
C GLU A 102 -9.11 -10.33 13.67
N GLY A 103 -9.90 -10.18 14.73
CA GLY A 103 -9.42 -9.67 16.01
C GLY A 103 -8.19 -10.42 16.55
N ARG A 104 -8.14 -11.76 16.35
CA ARG A 104 -6.97 -12.57 16.73
C ARG A 104 -5.69 -12.16 15.98
N ASN A 105 -5.78 -11.78 14.69
CA ASN A 105 -4.60 -11.34 13.93
C ASN A 105 -3.99 -10.05 14.49
N TYR A 106 -4.83 -9.13 14.99
CA TYR A 106 -4.36 -7.92 15.67
C TYR A 106 -3.80 -8.19 17.07
N ALA A 107 -4.30 -9.24 17.76
CA ALA A 107 -3.83 -9.61 19.09
C ALA A 107 -2.55 -10.45 19.05
N GLU A 108 -2.48 -11.42 18.13
CA GLU A 108 -1.41 -12.41 18.05
C GLU A 108 -0.32 -12.03 17.03
N GLY A 109 -0.61 -11.05 16.16
CA GLY A 109 0.24 -10.72 15.02
C GLY A 109 0.20 -11.79 13.93
N VAL A 110 0.70 -11.44 12.76
CA VAL A 110 0.72 -12.32 11.58
C VAL A 110 2.14 -12.74 11.23
N ARG A 111 2.26 -13.84 10.49
CA ARG A 111 3.54 -14.34 9.98
C ARG A 111 3.77 -13.86 8.57
N LEU A 112 4.98 -13.38 8.29
CA LEU A 112 5.42 -13.00 6.97
C LEU A 112 6.51 -13.93 6.44
N ARG A 113 6.59 -14.08 5.13
CA ARG A 113 7.68 -14.77 4.42
C ARG A 113 8.45 -13.76 3.60
N THR A 114 9.78 -13.82 3.59
CA THR A 114 10.58 -12.99 2.68
C THR A 114 10.65 -13.59 1.29
N LEU A 115 10.72 -12.74 0.28
CA LEU A 115 10.93 -13.08 -1.11
C LEU A 115 11.95 -12.14 -1.73
N MET A 116 13.05 -12.70 -2.27
CA MET A 116 14.00 -11.92 -3.05
C MET A 116 13.33 -11.48 -4.35
N SER A 117 12.86 -10.25 -4.35
CA SER A 117 12.19 -9.61 -5.49
C SER A 117 12.18 -8.11 -5.30
N GLN A 118 12.16 -7.38 -6.39
CA GLN A 118 12.06 -5.92 -6.39
C GLN A 118 11.03 -5.48 -7.43
N ARG A 119 10.22 -4.47 -7.08
CA ARG A 119 9.34 -3.83 -8.07
C ARG A 119 10.17 -2.90 -8.95
N GLU A 120 9.99 -3.02 -10.24
CA GLU A 120 10.33 -1.94 -11.15
C GLU A 120 9.34 -0.79 -10.94
N LEU A 121 9.78 0.46 -10.97
CA LEU A 121 8.94 1.61 -10.71
C LEU A 121 8.12 1.46 -9.40
N PRO A 122 8.77 1.33 -8.23
CA PRO A 122 8.06 1.04 -6.97
C PRO A 122 7.04 2.11 -6.61
N ASN A 123 7.26 3.36 -7.07
CA ASN A 123 6.35 4.47 -6.81
C ASN A 123 5.10 4.51 -7.70
N ALA A 124 4.95 3.57 -8.65
CA ALA A 124 3.77 3.42 -9.49
C ALA A 124 2.95 2.18 -9.12
N LYS A 125 1.66 2.36 -8.95
CA LYS A 125 0.73 1.26 -8.64
C LYS A 125 0.28 0.58 -9.93
N ILE A 126 1.19 -0.19 -10.51
CA ILE A 126 1.00 -0.98 -11.72
C ILE A 126 0.73 -2.43 -11.33
N TYR A 127 -0.25 -3.08 -11.98
CA TYR A 127 -0.50 -4.49 -11.79
C TYR A 127 0.62 -5.33 -12.39
N ARG A 128 1.15 -6.25 -11.60
CA ARG A 128 2.30 -7.13 -11.96
C ARG A 128 1.90 -8.59 -11.78
N PRO A 129 1.34 -9.22 -12.81
CA PRO A 129 0.75 -10.56 -12.69
C PRO A 129 1.75 -11.60 -12.18
N VAL A 130 2.98 -11.60 -12.69
CA VAL A 130 4.00 -12.58 -12.28
C VAL A 130 4.37 -12.46 -10.80
N LEU A 131 4.58 -11.24 -10.30
CA LEU A 131 4.87 -11.03 -8.88
C LEU A 131 3.65 -11.39 -8.02
N SER A 132 2.45 -10.99 -8.45
CA SER A 132 1.20 -11.32 -7.74
C SER A 132 1.01 -12.82 -7.64
N GLN A 133 1.17 -13.57 -8.74
CA GLN A 133 1.04 -15.02 -8.74
C GLN A 133 2.04 -15.67 -7.77
N ARG A 134 3.32 -15.32 -7.82
CA ARG A 134 4.35 -15.89 -6.93
C ARG A 134 4.04 -15.64 -5.46
N THR A 135 3.58 -14.43 -5.13
CA THR A 135 3.25 -14.09 -3.73
C THR A 135 1.96 -14.76 -3.28
N ASP A 136 0.97 -14.92 -4.17
CA ASP A 136 -0.27 -15.61 -3.89
C ASP A 136 -0.07 -17.11 -3.66
N GLU A 137 0.83 -17.75 -4.40
CA GLU A 137 1.24 -19.15 -4.18
C GLU A 137 1.81 -19.34 -2.77
N ILE A 138 2.73 -18.47 -2.33
CA ILE A 138 3.30 -18.52 -0.97
C ILE A 138 2.22 -18.31 0.11
N ILE A 139 1.30 -17.36 -0.09
CA ILE A 139 0.21 -17.10 0.85
C ILE A 139 -0.80 -18.26 0.87
N ALA A 140 -1.05 -18.88 -0.28
CA ALA A 140 -1.98 -20.02 -0.40
C ALA A 140 -1.51 -21.28 0.36
N GLU A 141 -0.23 -21.41 0.70
CA GLU A 141 0.26 -22.45 1.61
C GLU A 141 -0.38 -22.36 3.01
N GLY A 142 -1.02 -21.22 3.35
CA GLY A 142 -1.76 -20.99 4.60
C GLY A 142 -0.91 -20.71 5.83
N LYS A 143 0.42 -20.72 5.71
CA LYS A 143 1.36 -20.45 6.80
C LYS A 143 1.65 -18.96 6.99
N TYR A 144 1.57 -18.18 5.92
CA TYR A 144 1.95 -16.78 5.87
C TYR A 144 0.77 -15.91 5.48
N TYR A 145 0.69 -14.76 6.12
CA TYR A 145 -0.35 -13.77 5.83
C TYR A 145 0.01 -12.86 4.67
N GLU A 146 1.30 -12.55 4.55
CA GLU A 146 1.83 -11.62 3.57
C GLU A 146 3.27 -12.00 3.21
N VAL A 147 3.73 -11.55 2.04
CA VAL A 147 5.10 -11.73 1.57
C VAL A 147 5.83 -10.39 1.61
N LEU A 148 6.97 -10.37 2.28
CA LEU A 148 7.84 -9.20 2.40
C LEU A 148 8.92 -9.24 1.32
N LEU A 149 8.99 -8.20 0.50
CA LEU A 149 9.92 -8.11 -0.61
C LEU A 149 11.29 -7.60 -0.15
N VAL A 150 12.32 -8.31 -0.60
CA VAL A 150 13.72 -7.97 -0.34
C VAL A 150 14.42 -7.74 -1.68
N ASN A 151 15.08 -6.61 -1.84
CA ASN A 151 15.79 -6.30 -3.07
C ASN A 151 17.11 -7.07 -3.20
N HIS A 152 17.74 -7.02 -4.38
CA HIS A 152 18.99 -7.74 -4.67
C HIS A 152 20.19 -7.31 -3.81
N LYS A 153 20.10 -6.19 -3.08
CA LYS A 153 21.12 -5.72 -2.13
C LYS A 153 20.84 -6.16 -0.70
N GLY A 154 19.82 -6.99 -0.47
CA GLY A 154 19.43 -7.47 0.86
C GLY A 154 18.65 -6.46 1.70
N TYR A 155 18.09 -5.40 1.10
CA TYR A 155 17.23 -4.46 1.81
C TYR A 155 15.78 -4.85 1.69
N ILE A 156 15.08 -4.83 2.81
CA ILE A 156 13.63 -4.94 2.87
C ILE A 156 13.03 -3.68 2.24
N THR A 157 12.03 -3.86 1.38
CA THR A 157 11.32 -2.75 0.74
C THR A 157 9.90 -2.64 1.28
N GLU A 158 9.00 -3.51 0.90
CA GLU A 158 7.59 -3.47 1.26
C GLU A 158 6.97 -4.86 1.25
N GLY A 159 5.73 -5.01 1.70
CA GLY A 159 4.95 -6.21 1.48
C GLY A 159 4.42 -6.29 0.05
N SER A 160 4.00 -7.48 -0.40
CA SER A 160 3.43 -7.65 -1.74
C SER A 160 2.18 -6.77 -1.95
N ARG A 161 1.44 -6.48 -0.87
CA ARG A 161 0.21 -5.67 -0.85
C ARG A 161 0.17 -4.63 0.27
N SER A 162 1.29 -4.42 0.98
CA SER A 162 1.39 -3.58 2.17
C SER A 162 2.71 -2.83 2.22
N ASN A 163 2.80 -1.80 3.09
CA ASN A 163 4.08 -1.25 3.52
C ASN A 163 4.45 -1.82 4.88
N VAL A 164 5.72 -1.76 5.25
CA VAL A 164 6.26 -2.31 6.50
C VAL A 164 6.87 -1.22 7.36
N PHE A 165 6.70 -1.34 8.68
CA PHE A 165 7.27 -0.48 9.70
C PHE A 165 7.90 -1.33 10.80
N PHE A 166 9.01 -0.86 11.33
CA PHE A 166 9.79 -1.49 12.38
C PHE A 166 9.83 -0.58 13.60
N VAL A 167 9.82 -1.15 14.79
CA VAL A 167 9.93 -0.44 16.05
C VAL A 167 11.24 -0.79 16.71
N LYS A 168 11.99 0.21 17.17
CA LYS A 168 13.15 0.06 18.03
C LYS A 168 13.07 1.10 19.14
N GLY A 169 12.89 0.64 20.38
CA GLY A 169 12.58 1.51 21.50
C GLY A 169 11.34 2.36 21.24
N ASN A 170 11.49 3.66 21.23
CA ASN A 170 10.42 4.65 21.07
C ASN A 170 10.34 5.23 19.64
N ARG A 171 11.02 4.64 18.67
CA ARG A 171 11.14 5.15 17.31
C ARG A 171 10.61 4.14 16.31
N LEU A 172 9.96 4.66 15.27
CA LEU A 172 9.58 3.93 14.08
C LEU A 172 10.65 4.06 12.98
N TYR A 173 10.74 3.01 12.20
CA TYR A 173 11.58 2.95 11.00
C TYR A 173 10.74 2.37 9.86
N THR A 174 10.93 2.88 8.66
CA THR A 174 10.28 2.36 7.45
C THR A 174 11.20 2.58 6.25
N PRO A 175 11.19 1.71 5.26
CA PRO A 175 11.97 1.91 4.05
C PRO A 175 11.63 3.24 3.37
N PRO A 176 12.62 3.90 2.71
CA PRO A 176 12.44 5.21 2.10
C PRO A 176 11.35 5.22 1.04
N THR A 177 10.61 6.33 0.95
CA THR A 177 9.51 6.51 -0.02
C THR A 177 9.93 6.23 -1.45
N GLN A 178 11.18 6.52 -1.83
CA GLN A 178 11.70 6.28 -3.19
C GLN A 178 11.82 4.79 -3.56
N GLN A 179 11.82 3.90 -2.57
CA GLN A 179 12.04 2.45 -2.76
C GLN A 179 10.76 1.62 -2.63
N VAL A 180 9.63 2.24 -2.32
CA VAL A 180 8.37 1.56 -2.02
C VAL A 180 7.19 2.24 -2.70
N LEU A 181 6.06 1.54 -2.78
CA LEU A 181 4.80 2.19 -3.14
C LEU A 181 4.44 3.23 -2.05
N PRO A 182 4.13 4.49 -2.42
CA PRO A 182 3.63 5.48 -1.48
C PRO A 182 2.19 5.12 -1.05
N GLY A 183 2.07 4.14 -0.13
CA GLY A 183 0.80 3.64 0.37
C GLY A 183 -0.03 4.73 1.05
N ILE A 184 -1.34 4.77 0.80
CA ILE A 184 -2.22 5.78 1.41
C ILE A 184 -2.22 5.63 2.94
N THR A 185 -2.36 4.40 3.44
CA THR A 185 -2.24 4.12 4.89
C THR A 185 -0.88 4.54 5.44
N ARG A 186 0.21 4.25 4.71
CA ARG A 186 1.56 4.69 5.09
C ARG A 186 1.64 6.22 5.19
N LYS A 187 1.14 6.95 4.19
CA LYS A 187 1.11 8.42 4.17
C LYS A 187 0.36 9.00 5.38
N VAL A 188 -0.80 8.42 5.71
CA VAL A 188 -1.57 8.81 6.88
C VAL A 188 -0.80 8.53 8.17
N ILE A 189 -0.17 7.36 8.31
CA ILE A 189 0.64 7.01 9.50
C ILE A 189 1.81 7.98 9.67
N LEU A 190 2.55 8.30 8.61
CA LEU A 190 3.66 9.27 8.67
C LEU A 190 3.18 10.63 9.17
N ARG A 191 2.06 11.13 8.65
CA ARG A 191 1.43 12.38 9.11
C ARG A 191 1.04 12.30 10.59
N LEU A 192 0.34 11.23 11.00
CA LEU A 192 -0.06 11.02 12.39
C LEU A 192 1.14 10.94 13.34
N CYS A 193 2.26 10.37 12.91
CA CYS A 193 3.49 10.35 13.70
C CYS A 193 3.99 11.77 13.98
N ILE A 194 4.03 12.62 12.95
CA ILE A 194 4.45 14.02 13.08
C ILE A 194 3.49 14.79 14.01
N GLU A 195 2.18 14.66 13.78
CA GLU A 195 1.14 15.37 14.56
C GLU A 195 1.08 14.93 16.04
N ASN A 196 1.65 13.78 16.39
CA ASN A 196 1.60 13.21 17.75
C ASN A 196 2.99 13.01 18.38
N ASP A 197 4.02 13.69 17.88
CA ASP A 197 5.41 13.63 18.38
C ASP A 197 5.98 12.20 18.46
N ILE A 198 5.59 11.33 17.53
CA ILE A 198 6.14 9.98 17.38
C ILE A 198 7.36 10.06 16.48
N LEU A 199 8.52 9.70 17.00
CA LEU A 199 9.76 9.70 16.24
C LEU A 199 9.71 8.66 15.13
N ILE A 200 9.98 9.07 13.89
CA ILE A 200 10.01 8.20 12.72
C ILE A 200 11.21 8.51 11.82
N SER A 201 11.83 7.47 11.27
CA SER A 201 12.91 7.55 10.29
C SER A 201 12.56 6.77 9.04
N GLU A 202 12.74 7.42 7.88
CA GLU A 202 12.70 6.74 6.59
C GLU A 202 14.13 6.39 6.19
N GLU A 203 14.51 5.12 6.33
CA GLU A 203 15.87 4.66 6.03
C GLU A 203 15.88 3.22 5.51
N PRO A 204 16.91 2.82 4.73
CA PRO A 204 17.03 1.46 4.25
C PRO A 204 17.19 0.46 5.39
N ILE A 205 16.41 -0.61 5.39
CA ILE A 205 16.41 -1.67 6.40
C ILE A 205 17.01 -2.93 5.80
N LYS A 206 18.13 -3.43 6.34
CA LYS A 206 18.72 -4.70 5.88
C LYS A 206 17.97 -5.88 6.49
N LEU A 207 17.80 -6.94 5.71
CA LEU A 207 17.24 -8.20 6.20
C LEU A 207 18.05 -8.76 7.37
N LEU A 208 19.38 -8.63 7.35
CA LEU A 208 20.28 -9.09 8.40
C LEU A 208 20.21 -8.28 9.71
N GLU A 209 19.49 -7.17 9.71
CA GLU A 209 19.34 -6.30 10.90
C GLU A 209 18.01 -6.54 11.63
N LEU A 210 17.19 -7.53 11.21
CA LEU A 210 15.87 -7.79 11.79
C LEU A 210 15.90 -7.98 13.31
N ASP A 211 16.90 -8.67 13.85
CA ASP A 211 17.04 -8.92 15.29
C ASP A 211 17.31 -7.65 16.12
N THR A 212 17.58 -6.52 15.47
CA THR A 212 17.78 -5.25 16.17
C THR A 212 16.47 -4.50 16.46
N PHE A 213 15.34 -4.98 15.93
CA PHE A 213 14.03 -4.37 16.09
C PHE A 213 13.17 -5.14 17.09
N ASP A 214 12.45 -4.41 17.93
CA ASP A 214 11.61 -4.98 18.99
C ASP A 214 10.28 -5.50 18.43
N ALA A 215 9.68 -4.78 17.50
CA ALA A 215 8.37 -5.10 16.95
C ALA A 215 8.26 -4.64 15.49
N VAL A 216 7.32 -5.24 14.76
CA VAL A 216 7.05 -4.94 13.34
C VAL A 216 5.55 -4.89 13.11
N PHE A 217 5.11 -4.03 12.20
CA PHE A 217 3.76 -4.08 11.66
C PHE A 217 3.74 -3.80 10.15
N ILE A 218 2.73 -4.31 9.49
CA ILE A 218 2.41 -3.96 8.11
C ILE A 218 1.23 -3.01 8.05
N SER A 219 1.18 -2.19 7.01
CA SER A 219 0.09 -1.24 6.80
C SER A 219 -0.46 -1.29 5.38
N GLY A 220 -1.75 -1.07 5.24
CA GLY A 220 -2.43 -1.07 3.94
C GLY A 220 -3.94 -0.89 4.06
N THR A 221 -4.59 -0.69 2.94
CA THR A 221 -6.04 -0.40 2.85
C THR A 221 -6.90 -1.42 3.60
N SER A 222 -6.59 -2.72 3.47
CA SER A 222 -7.36 -3.79 4.11
C SER A 222 -6.89 -4.10 5.52
N VAL A 223 -5.59 -4.01 5.77
CA VAL A 223 -4.97 -4.46 7.02
C VAL A 223 -4.82 -3.35 8.06
N LYS A 224 -5.03 -2.09 7.68
CA LYS A 224 -4.81 -0.93 8.55
C LYS A 224 -3.37 -0.94 9.14
N VAL A 225 -3.26 -1.10 10.47
CA VAL A 225 -2.01 -1.27 11.23
C VAL A 225 -2.02 -2.67 11.84
N LEU A 226 -1.37 -3.63 11.20
CA LEU A 226 -1.43 -5.04 11.57
C LEU A 226 -0.09 -5.50 12.14
N PRO A 227 -0.02 -5.89 13.43
CA PRO A 227 1.19 -6.39 14.04
C PRO A 227 1.71 -7.66 13.35
N VAL A 228 3.03 -7.80 13.31
CA VAL A 228 3.75 -8.96 12.78
C VAL A 228 4.34 -9.73 13.94
N SER A 229 4.07 -11.04 13.99
CA SER A 229 4.65 -11.93 15.00
C SER A 229 5.97 -12.55 14.54
N HIS A 230 6.11 -12.81 13.24
CA HIS A 230 7.32 -13.40 12.67
C HIS A 230 7.58 -12.89 11.25
N ILE A 231 8.84 -12.73 10.92
CA ILE A 231 9.35 -12.65 9.55
C ILE A 231 10.31 -13.82 9.38
N ASP A 232 9.95 -14.79 8.54
CA ASP A 232 10.62 -16.10 8.44
C ASP A 232 10.72 -16.73 9.83
N ASP A 233 11.93 -16.94 10.36
CA ASP A 233 12.20 -17.50 11.69
C ASP A 233 12.42 -16.44 12.78
N HIS A 234 12.50 -15.14 12.42
CA HIS A 234 12.66 -14.04 13.38
C HIS A 234 11.33 -13.73 14.06
N GLN A 235 11.33 -13.72 15.39
CA GLN A 235 10.15 -13.43 16.22
C GLN A 235 10.15 -11.99 16.74
N PHE A 236 8.98 -11.36 16.79
CA PHE A 236 8.80 -9.97 17.24
C PHE A 236 7.75 -9.85 18.34
N GLU A 237 7.86 -8.77 19.11
CA GLU A 237 6.87 -8.42 20.13
C GLU A 237 5.52 -8.11 19.48
N ARG A 238 4.47 -8.82 19.91
CA ARG A 238 3.10 -8.69 19.35
C ARG A 238 2.26 -7.62 20.03
N ALA A 239 2.58 -7.31 21.28
CA ALA A 239 1.78 -6.42 22.14
C ALA A 239 2.39 -5.02 22.29
N ASN A 240 3.21 -4.59 21.35
CA ASN A 240 3.96 -3.33 21.41
C ASN A 240 3.04 -2.11 21.56
N MET A 241 3.33 -1.27 22.57
CA MET A 241 2.51 -0.12 22.92
C MET A 241 2.46 0.96 21.84
N LEU A 242 3.58 1.15 21.11
CA LEU A 242 3.66 2.13 20.04
C LEU A 242 2.79 1.71 18.85
N ILE A 243 2.82 0.44 18.47
CA ILE A 243 1.96 -0.11 17.41
C ILE A 243 0.48 0.07 17.77
N ARG A 244 0.10 -0.25 19.02
CA ARG A 244 -1.29 -0.04 19.51
C ARG A 244 -1.70 1.43 19.49
N ARG A 245 -0.79 2.35 19.86
CA ARG A 245 -1.05 3.80 19.81
C ARG A 245 -1.32 4.24 18.38
N ILE A 246 -0.48 3.84 17.42
CA ILE A 246 -0.63 4.17 16.00
C ILE A 246 -1.92 3.59 15.44
N GLY A 247 -2.26 2.35 15.78
CA GLY A 247 -3.51 1.71 15.36
C GLY A 247 -4.73 2.52 15.80
N ARG A 248 -4.78 2.96 17.06
CA ARG A 248 -5.87 3.81 17.58
C ARG A 248 -5.94 5.18 16.90
N LEU A 249 -4.80 5.83 16.67
CA LEU A 249 -4.75 7.09 15.94
C LEU A 249 -5.27 6.94 14.52
N TYR A 250 -4.89 5.85 13.84
CA TYR A 250 -5.36 5.57 12.49
C TYR A 250 -6.88 5.28 12.44
N ASP A 251 -7.41 4.51 13.40
CA ASP A 251 -8.86 4.26 13.49
C ASP A 251 -9.64 5.54 13.76
N THR A 252 -9.13 6.43 14.64
CA THR A 252 -9.71 7.75 14.88
C THR A 252 -9.73 8.61 13.63
N GLN A 253 -8.66 8.56 12.82
CA GLN A 253 -8.57 9.27 11.54
C GLN A 253 -9.61 8.77 10.53
N ILE A 254 -9.83 7.45 10.46
CA ILE A 254 -10.88 6.86 9.61
C ILE A 254 -12.26 7.38 10.02
N GLU A 255 -12.59 7.32 11.32
CA GLU A 255 -13.91 7.79 11.81
C GLU A 255 -14.11 9.29 11.56
N SER A 256 -13.06 10.11 11.75
CA SER A 256 -13.10 11.54 11.43
C SER A 256 -13.34 11.77 9.93
N TYR A 257 -12.61 11.06 9.07
CA TYR A 257 -12.78 11.16 7.62
C TYR A 257 -14.21 10.81 7.19
N ILE A 258 -14.76 9.69 7.70
CA ILE A 258 -16.12 9.28 7.40
C ILE A 258 -17.14 10.32 7.86
N ARG A 259 -16.99 10.86 9.07
CA ARG A 259 -17.89 11.88 9.63
C ARG A 259 -17.92 13.11 8.74
N ASN A 260 -16.78 13.60 8.32
CA ASN A 260 -16.66 14.78 7.44
C ASN A 260 -17.25 14.56 6.04
N LYS A 261 -17.35 13.31 5.58
CA LYS A 261 -17.94 12.99 4.26
C LYS A 261 -19.46 12.71 4.32
N ILE A 262 -20.00 12.36 5.48
CA ILE A 262 -21.43 12.10 5.68
C ILE A 262 -22.18 13.38 6.08
N MET A 263 -21.51 14.30 6.77
CA MET A 263 -22.06 15.59 7.17
C MET A 263 -21.49 16.67 6.24
N PRO A 264 -22.21 17.05 5.16
CA PRO A 264 -21.84 18.21 4.35
C PRO A 264 -22.15 19.51 5.08
#